data_83305a3ba9e8cce02f8a90298f7bcbba
#
_entry.id   83305a3ba9e8cce02f8a90298f7bcbba
#
_cell.length_a   1.000
_cell.length_b   1.000
_cell.length_c   1.000
_cell.angle_alpha   90.00
_cell.angle_beta   90.00
_cell.angle_gamma   90.00
#
_symmetry.space_group_name_H-M   'P 1'
#
loop_
_entity.id
_entity.type
_entity.pdbx_description
1 polymer ?
#
loop_
_entity_poly.entity_id
_entity_poly.type
_entity_poly.pdbx_seq_one_letter_code
_entity_poly.pdbx_strand_id
1 'polypeptide(L)'
;FSVLLLILTLAATSQYRGNYHVLSTMTTAIVNFGYWQLAMSHNLEEALLANRIAYLDGTFLTLFMFLAVAQFCRIKVPAFMVTAMSIAGFVVLGLAYTGGYSTIYYSNVSIVRRHGVTFLITQDGPAHVLYTCLIVVYALIDLGVMVYAFRNRNKVSYVNTFFLLATELFCMAVYAIESLTACEIQLLPFAYVLNMVLLFVLFRRTNLYDLSINAEHIREERREYGYVSFSRHGKYIGSNDVARKYFPELEHLLMDHRIPPKEEFLYKEFGDWVTHFGSSTGKTRYYTRNDRILKCRLSYFTMGKQSHIQGYLIEITDDTNQQLHIQELNEMARKAEEANLAKSTFIANMSHEIRTPIHAVLGMNEMIMRESGEPQIRVYAGNIKKSGNLLLSLVNNILDYSRMEQGNQKLQPVTYETGKLLSNTLDVIRLQTNNKNLRLEIFIDEHLPVKLIGDDLKFQQILFNLLTNAVKYTNEGYVRLCISQKERLGDSVSITVSVEDSGIGIRKEDIAHLTNAFCRVDEKRNRNIEGAGLGLSIASQLLQQMGSQLMID
;
A
#
# COMPACT_ATOMS: atom_id res chain seq x y z
N PHE A 1 -7.11 -8.95 -46.75
CA PHE A 1 -7.82 -8.68 -45.50
C PHE A 1 -7.40 -9.69 -44.40
N SER A 2 -7.43 -10.99 -44.65
CA SER A 2 -7.03 -12.05 -43.70
C SER A 2 -5.61 -11.83 -43.14
N VAL A 3 -4.64 -11.45 -43.98
CA VAL A 3 -3.27 -11.16 -43.56
C VAL A 3 -3.21 -9.91 -42.65
N LEU A 4 -3.95 -8.87 -42.98
CA LEU A 4 -4.03 -7.68 -42.14
C LEU A 4 -4.60 -8.00 -40.75
N LEU A 5 -5.65 -8.81 -40.70
CA LEU A 5 -6.28 -9.22 -39.46
C LEU A 5 -5.36 -10.15 -38.64
N LEU A 6 -4.56 -10.99 -39.28
CA LEU A 6 -3.51 -11.78 -38.65
C LEU A 6 -2.46 -10.88 -37.98
N ILE A 7 -1.97 -9.85 -38.69
CA ILE A 7 -1.01 -8.88 -38.11
C ILE A 7 -1.61 -8.19 -36.91
N LEU A 8 -2.87 -7.72 -36.98
CA LEU A 8 -3.58 -7.10 -35.88
C LEU A 8 -3.75 -8.07 -34.68
N THR A 9 -4.03 -9.33 -34.94
CA THR A 9 -4.15 -10.36 -33.90
C THR A 9 -2.81 -10.62 -33.21
N LEU A 10 -1.72 -10.74 -33.98
CA LEU A 10 -0.37 -10.93 -33.46
C LEU A 10 0.07 -9.73 -32.61
N ALA A 11 -0.20 -8.51 -33.07
CA ALA A 11 0.10 -7.30 -32.32
C ALA A 11 -0.69 -7.20 -31.00
N ALA A 12 -1.94 -7.66 -31.00
CA ALA A 12 -2.79 -7.68 -29.81
C ALA A 12 -2.42 -8.79 -28.80
N THR A 13 -1.76 -9.87 -29.27
CA THR A 13 -1.46 -11.08 -28.47
C THR A 13 -0.08 -11.07 -27.84
N SER A 14 0.80 -10.13 -28.18
CA SER A 14 2.19 -10.09 -27.68
C SER A 14 2.30 -10.03 -26.14
N GLN A 15 1.20 -9.78 -25.43
CA GLN A 15 1.12 -9.67 -23.98
C GLN A 15 0.44 -10.86 -23.27
N TYR A 16 -0.03 -11.92 -23.99
CA TYR A 16 -0.92 -12.91 -23.39
C TYR A 16 -0.48 -14.37 -23.63
N ARG A 17 -0.65 -15.22 -22.61
CA ARG A 17 -0.46 -16.67 -22.66
C ARG A 17 -1.73 -17.35 -23.17
N GLY A 18 -1.68 -17.90 -24.39
CA GLY A 18 -2.74 -18.74 -24.96
C GLY A 18 -2.97 -18.44 -26.44
N ASN A 19 -2.51 -19.32 -27.34
CA ASN A 19 -2.29 -18.96 -28.73
C ASN A 19 -3.24 -19.68 -29.75
N TYR A 20 -4.30 -20.37 -29.28
CA TYR A 20 -5.15 -21.13 -30.22
C TYR A 20 -5.94 -20.23 -31.18
N HIS A 21 -6.41 -19.08 -30.75
CA HIS A 21 -7.05 -18.09 -31.63
C HIS A 21 -6.05 -17.49 -32.64
N VAL A 22 -4.76 -17.39 -32.30
CA VAL A 22 -3.71 -16.99 -33.25
C VAL A 22 -3.50 -18.06 -34.29
N LEU A 23 -3.41 -19.31 -33.85
CA LEU A 23 -3.28 -20.47 -34.76
C LEU A 23 -4.48 -20.56 -35.69
N SER A 24 -5.70 -20.40 -35.18
CA SER A 24 -6.92 -20.35 -36.00
C SER A 24 -6.85 -19.22 -37.03
N THR A 25 -6.43 -18.01 -36.62
CA THR A 25 -6.29 -16.87 -37.52
C THR A 25 -5.22 -17.07 -38.60
N MET A 26 -4.08 -17.67 -38.24
CA MET A 26 -3.03 -18.03 -39.21
C MET A 26 -3.53 -19.05 -40.21
N THR A 27 -4.17 -20.11 -39.74
CA THR A 27 -4.73 -21.17 -40.63
C THR A 27 -5.78 -20.60 -41.56
N THR A 28 -6.68 -19.73 -41.09
CA THR A 28 -7.66 -19.03 -41.93
C THR A 28 -6.97 -18.22 -43.05
N ALA A 29 -5.89 -17.50 -42.72
CA ALA A 29 -5.16 -16.72 -43.72
C ALA A 29 -4.54 -17.63 -44.81
N ILE A 30 -3.96 -18.78 -44.42
CA ILE A 30 -3.38 -19.77 -45.33
C ILE A 30 -4.47 -20.43 -46.21
N VAL A 31 -5.59 -20.82 -45.62
CA VAL A 31 -6.74 -21.39 -46.32
C VAL A 31 -7.28 -20.40 -47.36
N ASN A 32 -7.50 -19.15 -46.99
CA ASN A 32 -7.96 -18.13 -47.94
C ASN A 32 -6.95 -17.84 -49.03
N PHE A 33 -5.66 -17.98 -48.78
CA PHE A 33 -4.63 -17.94 -49.82
C PHE A 33 -4.76 -19.12 -50.77
N GLY A 34 -5.04 -20.34 -50.28
CA GLY A 34 -5.32 -21.52 -51.10
C GLY A 34 -6.51 -21.29 -52.01
N TYR A 35 -7.64 -20.80 -51.51
CA TYR A 35 -8.82 -20.48 -52.33
C TYR A 35 -8.53 -19.39 -53.39
N TRP A 36 -7.73 -18.37 -53.02
CA TRP A 36 -7.31 -17.36 -54.00
C TRP A 36 -6.41 -17.95 -55.09
N GLN A 37 -5.45 -18.81 -54.75
CA GLN A 37 -4.63 -19.50 -55.74
C GLN A 37 -5.46 -20.43 -56.63
N LEU A 38 -6.46 -21.12 -56.06
CA LEU A 38 -7.39 -21.94 -56.83
C LEU A 38 -8.13 -21.12 -57.89
N ALA A 39 -8.66 -19.99 -57.49
CA ALA A 39 -9.38 -19.08 -58.39
C ALA A 39 -8.49 -18.55 -59.53
N MET A 40 -7.19 -18.37 -59.27
CA MET A 40 -6.20 -17.84 -60.24
C MET A 40 -5.48 -18.91 -61.05
N SER A 41 -5.69 -20.21 -60.78
CA SER A 41 -5.01 -21.33 -61.44
C SER A 41 -5.35 -21.40 -62.92
N HIS A 42 -4.41 -21.90 -63.74
CA HIS A 42 -4.55 -21.97 -65.15
C HIS A 42 -4.61 -23.46 -65.68
N ASN A 43 -4.16 -24.38 -64.89
CA ASN A 43 -4.13 -25.79 -65.17
C ASN A 43 -4.57 -26.63 -63.97
N LEU A 44 -4.80 -27.95 -64.23
CA LEU A 44 -5.30 -28.87 -63.22
C LEU A 44 -4.30 -29.06 -62.05
N GLU A 45 -3.00 -29.10 -62.35
CA GLU A 45 -1.99 -29.28 -61.27
C GLU A 45 -1.94 -28.10 -60.28
N GLU A 46 -1.97 -26.85 -60.80
CA GLU A 46 -2.05 -25.67 -60.00
C GLU A 46 -3.33 -25.65 -59.14
N ALA A 47 -4.48 -26.00 -59.75
CA ALA A 47 -5.75 -26.07 -59.07
C ALA A 47 -5.75 -27.12 -57.94
N LEU A 48 -5.16 -28.28 -58.18
CA LEU A 48 -5.03 -29.34 -57.17
C LEU A 48 -4.08 -28.94 -56.05
N LEU A 49 -2.96 -28.29 -56.38
CA LEU A 49 -2.03 -27.77 -55.34
C LEU A 49 -2.71 -26.75 -54.46
N ALA A 50 -3.43 -25.81 -55.03
CA ALA A 50 -4.20 -24.79 -54.32
C ALA A 50 -5.31 -25.41 -53.45
N ASN A 51 -6.02 -26.39 -53.96
CA ASN A 51 -7.06 -27.12 -53.24
C ASN A 51 -6.49 -27.91 -52.04
N ARG A 52 -5.29 -28.47 -52.13
CA ARG A 52 -4.61 -29.14 -51.02
C ARG A 52 -4.31 -28.18 -49.88
N ILE A 53 -3.97 -26.91 -50.18
CA ILE A 53 -3.79 -25.87 -49.17
C ILE A 53 -5.13 -25.53 -48.51
N ALA A 54 -6.21 -25.47 -49.30
CA ALA A 54 -7.54 -25.20 -48.79
C ALA A 54 -8.02 -26.28 -47.80
N TYR A 55 -7.63 -27.54 -47.95
CA TYR A 55 -8.01 -28.64 -47.04
C TYR A 55 -7.49 -28.51 -45.61
N LEU A 56 -6.63 -27.53 -45.34
CA LEU A 56 -6.30 -27.16 -43.97
C LEU A 56 -7.51 -26.63 -43.19
N ASP A 57 -8.60 -26.22 -43.85
CA ASP A 57 -9.82 -25.74 -43.23
C ASP A 57 -10.50 -26.81 -42.36
N GLY A 58 -10.92 -27.91 -42.95
CA GLY A 58 -11.62 -28.98 -42.24
C GLY A 58 -10.73 -29.85 -41.35
N THR A 59 -9.40 -29.74 -41.47
CA THR A 59 -8.46 -30.57 -40.69
C THR A 59 -7.88 -29.83 -39.49
N PHE A 60 -7.26 -28.67 -39.68
CA PHE A 60 -6.57 -27.94 -38.63
C PHE A 60 -7.27 -26.66 -38.21
N LEU A 61 -7.97 -25.97 -39.10
CA LEU A 61 -8.75 -24.79 -38.71
C LEU A 61 -9.84 -25.16 -37.70
N THR A 62 -10.59 -26.25 -37.98
CA THR A 62 -11.62 -26.77 -37.06
C THR A 62 -11.03 -27.21 -35.72
N LEU A 63 -9.84 -27.85 -35.69
CA LEU A 63 -9.14 -28.20 -34.46
C LEU A 63 -8.78 -26.96 -33.65
N PHE A 64 -8.17 -25.94 -34.29
CA PHE A 64 -7.77 -24.72 -33.58
C PHE A 64 -8.97 -23.90 -33.14
N MET A 65 -10.07 -23.93 -33.88
CA MET A 65 -11.35 -23.33 -33.47
C MET A 65 -11.89 -24.02 -32.23
N PHE A 66 -11.96 -25.36 -32.21
CA PHE A 66 -12.35 -26.11 -31.01
C PHE A 66 -11.47 -25.74 -29.78
N LEU A 67 -10.15 -25.72 -29.96
CA LEU A 67 -9.25 -25.37 -28.85
C LEU A 67 -9.43 -23.93 -28.38
N ALA A 68 -9.71 -22.98 -29.28
CA ALA A 68 -10.04 -21.62 -28.95
C ALA A 68 -11.38 -21.53 -28.19
N VAL A 69 -12.42 -22.23 -28.65
CA VAL A 69 -13.73 -22.30 -27.96
C VAL A 69 -13.58 -22.91 -26.55
N ALA A 70 -12.85 -24.03 -26.44
CA ALA A 70 -12.58 -24.66 -25.15
C ALA A 70 -11.84 -23.69 -24.19
N GLN A 71 -10.86 -22.95 -24.69
CA GLN A 71 -10.15 -21.93 -23.94
C GLN A 71 -11.09 -20.80 -23.50
N PHE A 72 -11.95 -20.27 -24.35
CA PHE A 72 -12.94 -19.27 -23.99
C PHE A 72 -13.94 -19.78 -22.95
N CYS A 73 -14.28 -21.07 -23.01
CA CYS A 73 -15.14 -21.72 -22.03
C CYS A 73 -14.40 -22.17 -20.76
N ARG A 74 -13.09 -21.88 -20.63
CA ARG A 74 -12.22 -22.28 -19.51
C ARG A 74 -12.18 -23.80 -19.29
N ILE A 75 -12.33 -24.59 -20.35
CA ILE A 75 -12.25 -26.05 -20.33
C ILE A 75 -10.81 -26.46 -20.63
N LYS A 76 -10.22 -27.23 -19.72
CA LYS A 76 -8.90 -27.84 -19.94
C LYS A 76 -9.07 -29.09 -20.79
N VAL A 77 -8.63 -29.04 -22.06
CA VAL A 77 -8.61 -30.22 -22.95
C VAL A 77 -7.39 -31.07 -22.59
N PRO A 78 -7.57 -32.38 -22.32
CA PRO A 78 -6.44 -33.29 -22.04
C PRO A 78 -5.49 -33.39 -23.23
N ALA A 79 -4.18 -33.42 -22.99
CA ALA A 79 -3.17 -33.45 -24.04
C ALA A 79 -3.34 -34.65 -25.01
N PHE A 80 -3.74 -35.82 -24.47
CA PHE A 80 -3.98 -37.01 -25.33
C PHE A 80 -5.10 -36.80 -26.35
N MET A 81 -6.17 -36.05 -26.01
CA MET A 81 -7.23 -35.69 -26.93
C MET A 81 -6.71 -34.79 -28.06
N VAL A 82 -5.95 -33.75 -27.71
CA VAL A 82 -5.34 -32.84 -28.70
C VAL A 82 -4.44 -33.60 -29.62
N THR A 83 -3.63 -34.51 -29.09
CA THR A 83 -2.74 -35.38 -29.91
C THR A 83 -3.53 -36.29 -30.81
N ALA A 84 -4.58 -36.98 -30.33
CA ALA A 84 -5.41 -37.87 -31.13
C ALA A 84 -6.13 -37.11 -32.26
N MET A 85 -6.69 -35.93 -31.96
CA MET A 85 -7.34 -35.09 -32.97
C MET A 85 -6.35 -34.56 -34.00
N SER A 86 -5.13 -34.18 -33.59
CA SER A 86 -4.07 -33.76 -34.51
C SER A 86 -3.65 -34.90 -35.45
N ILE A 87 -3.49 -36.13 -34.94
CA ILE A 87 -3.17 -37.32 -35.76
C ILE A 87 -4.29 -37.58 -36.78
N ALA A 88 -5.56 -37.53 -36.35
CA ALA A 88 -6.69 -37.69 -37.27
C ALA A 88 -6.68 -36.62 -38.37
N GLY A 89 -6.41 -35.34 -38.02
CA GLY A 89 -6.25 -34.25 -38.97
C GLY A 89 -5.12 -34.51 -39.99
N PHE A 90 -3.95 -34.98 -39.54
CA PHE A 90 -2.83 -35.30 -40.42
C PHE A 90 -3.14 -36.48 -41.36
N VAL A 91 -3.83 -37.50 -40.87
CA VAL A 91 -4.24 -38.65 -41.70
C VAL A 91 -5.20 -38.19 -42.80
N VAL A 92 -6.22 -37.41 -42.45
CA VAL A 92 -7.20 -36.92 -43.44
C VAL A 92 -6.55 -35.96 -44.43
N LEU A 93 -5.68 -35.06 -43.97
CA LEU A 93 -4.93 -34.16 -44.85
C LEU A 93 -4.02 -34.95 -45.81
N GLY A 94 -3.32 -35.98 -45.32
CA GLY A 94 -2.50 -36.86 -46.13
C GLY A 94 -3.31 -37.57 -47.22
N LEU A 95 -4.53 -38.02 -46.89
CA LEU A 95 -5.45 -38.59 -47.88
C LEU A 95 -5.91 -37.54 -48.90
N ALA A 96 -6.23 -36.33 -48.49
CA ALA A 96 -6.59 -35.23 -49.39
C ALA A 96 -5.46 -34.88 -50.38
N TYR A 97 -4.19 -35.00 -49.95
CA TYR A 97 -3.03 -34.81 -50.83
C TYR A 97 -2.92 -35.84 -51.94
N THR A 98 -3.56 -37.01 -51.82
CA THR A 98 -3.62 -38.04 -52.93
C THR A 98 -4.64 -37.66 -53.98
N GLY A 99 -5.50 -36.67 -53.74
CA GLY A 99 -6.49 -36.20 -54.71
C GLY A 99 -5.84 -35.80 -56.06
N GLY A 100 -6.34 -36.29 -57.14
CA GLY A 100 -5.80 -36.11 -58.48
C GLY A 100 -4.70 -37.10 -58.91
N TYR A 101 -4.09 -37.82 -57.95
CA TYR A 101 -3.11 -38.90 -58.24
C TYR A 101 -3.71 -40.30 -58.10
N SER A 102 -4.76 -40.44 -57.30
CA SER A 102 -5.47 -41.70 -57.09
C SER A 102 -6.98 -41.43 -56.97
N THR A 103 -7.78 -42.48 -57.30
CA THR A 103 -9.25 -42.44 -57.23
C THR A 103 -9.77 -42.60 -55.76
N ILE A 104 -8.87 -42.72 -54.80
CA ILE A 104 -9.23 -43.00 -53.40
C ILE A 104 -9.91 -41.80 -52.77
N TYR A 105 -9.37 -40.58 -53.00
CA TYR A 105 -9.90 -39.35 -52.39
C TYR A 105 -10.91 -38.65 -53.31
N TYR A 106 -10.57 -38.50 -54.61
CA TYR A 106 -11.45 -38.04 -55.66
C TYR A 106 -11.52 -39.11 -56.74
N SER A 107 -12.73 -39.52 -57.14
CA SER A 107 -12.95 -40.46 -58.21
C SER A 107 -12.73 -39.86 -59.61
N ASN A 108 -13.05 -38.57 -59.75
CA ASN A 108 -12.82 -37.79 -60.97
C ASN A 108 -12.51 -36.32 -60.59
N VAL A 109 -11.66 -35.65 -61.37
CA VAL A 109 -11.26 -34.25 -61.12
C VAL A 109 -11.14 -33.55 -62.49
N SER A 110 -11.76 -32.35 -62.56
CA SER A 110 -11.66 -31.49 -63.74
C SER A 110 -11.67 -30.03 -63.34
N ILE A 111 -11.21 -29.13 -64.18
CA ILE A 111 -11.29 -27.69 -63.99
C ILE A 111 -12.21 -27.07 -65.01
N VAL A 112 -12.96 -26.04 -64.56
CA VAL A 112 -13.78 -25.20 -65.43
C VAL A 112 -13.45 -23.74 -65.12
N ARG A 113 -13.18 -22.98 -66.18
CA ARG A 113 -12.90 -21.53 -66.02
C ARG A 113 -14.11 -20.74 -66.52
N ARG A 114 -14.70 -19.93 -65.60
CA ARG A 114 -15.84 -19.04 -65.87
C ARG A 114 -15.53 -17.63 -65.37
N HIS A 115 -15.80 -16.64 -66.20
CA HIS A 115 -15.58 -15.22 -65.86
C HIS A 115 -14.16 -14.91 -65.36
N GLY A 116 -13.16 -15.63 -65.87
CA GLY A 116 -11.75 -15.44 -65.44
C GLY A 116 -11.35 -16.16 -64.17
N VAL A 117 -12.26 -16.86 -63.47
CA VAL A 117 -12.04 -17.62 -62.23
C VAL A 117 -12.06 -19.11 -62.54
N THR A 118 -11.13 -19.86 -61.96
CA THR A 118 -11.03 -21.31 -62.10
C THR A 118 -11.75 -22.00 -60.96
N PHE A 119 -12.59 -22.99 -61.31
CA PHE A 119 -13.30 -23.84 -60.36
C PHE A 119 -12.81 -25.28 -60.54
N LEU A 120 -12.57 -25.95 -59.44
CA LEU A 120 -12.26 -27.38 -59.41
C LEU A 120 -13.57 -28.15 -59.24
N ILE A 121 -13.91 -28.98 -60.23
CA ILE A 121 -15.05 -29.90 -60.18
C ILE A 121 -14.52 -31.26 -59.76
N THR A 122 -14.96 -31.74 -58.60
CA THR A 122 -14.54 -33.04 -58.05
C THR A 122 -15.74 -33.98 -57.91
N GLN A 123 -15.50 -35.24 -58.08
CA GLN A 123 -16.40 -36.29 -57.64
C GLN A 123 -15.73 -36.99 -56.46
N ASP A 124 -16.43 -37.09 -55.34
CA ASP A 124 -15.89 -37.64 -54.11
C ASP A 124 -15.53 -39.13 -54.27
N GLY A 125 -14.37 -39.50 -53.77
CA GLY A 125 -13.94 -40.88 -53.64
C GLY A 125 -14.29 -41.46 -52.26
N PRO A 126 -14.06 -42.76 -52.02
CA PRO A 126 -14.44 -43.44 -50.79
C PRO A 126 -13.75 -42.82 -49.50
N ALA A 127 -12.55 -42.29 -49.67
CA ALA A 127 -11.84 -41.67 -48.50
C ALA A 127 -12.30 -40.25 -48.16
N HIS A 128 -13.02 -39.55 -49.05
CA HIS A 128 -13.55 -38.21 -48.79
C HIS A 128 -14.57 -38.21 -47.65
N VAL A 129 -15.24 -39.33 -47.40
CA VAL A 129 -16.15 -39.51 -46.26
C VAL A 129 -15.44 -39.27 -44.94
N LEU A 130 -14.14 -39.59 -44.79
CA LEU A 130 -13.37 -39.36 -43.57
C LEU A 130 -13.22 -37.85 -43.25
N TYR A 131 -13.05 -37.04 -44.29
CA TYR A 131 -13.01 -35.57 -44.13
C TYR A 131 -14.35 -35.03 -43.62
N THR A 132 -15.46 -35.44 -44.21
CA THR A 132 -16.81 -35.04 -43.76
C THR A 132 -17.10 -35.52 -42.34
N CYS A 133 -16.73 -36.77 -42.02
CA CYS A 133 -16.86 -37.32 -40.68
C CYS A 133 -16.05 -36.51 -39.66
N LEU A 134 -14.83 -36.10 -40.01
CA LEU A 134 -13.98 -35.30 -39.13
C LEU A 134 -14.64 -33.95 -38.80
N ILE A 135 -15.16 -33.22 -39.77
CA ILE A 135 -15.88 -31.96 -39.60
C ILE A 135 -17.09 -32.15 -38.68
N VAL A 136 -17.90 -33.19 -38.94
CA VAL A 136 -19.10 -33.47 -38.12
C VAL A 136 -18.73 -33.79 -36.67
N VAL A 137 -17.65 -34.56 -36.45
CA VAL A 137 -17.17 -34.86 -35.09
C VAL A 137 -16.74 -33.58 -34.34
N TYR A 138 -15.98 -32.68 -34.98
CA TYR A 138 -15.61 -31.41 -34.39
C TYR A 138 -16.84 -30.58 -34.02
N ALA A 139 -17.80 -30.47 -34.94
CA ALA A 139 -19.04 -29.73 -34.74
C ALA A 139 -19.85 -30.25 -33.52
N LEU A 140 -19.93 -31.59 -33.39
CA LEU A 140 -20.61 -32.20 -32.23
C LEU A 140 -19.88 -31.95 -30.91
N ILE A 141 -18.54 -31.98 -30.94
CA ILE A 141 -17.73 -31.66 -29.75
C ILE A 141 -17.93 -30.20 -29.37
N ASP A 142 -17.89 -29.26 -30.30
CA ASP A 142 -18.08 -27.83 -30.05
C ASP A 142 -19.47 -27.56 -29.51
N LEU A 143 -20.51 -28.17 -30.03
CA LEU A 143 -21.87 -28.10 -29.49
C LEU A 143 -21.92 -28.61 -28.02
N GLY A 144 -21.19 -29.71 -27.74
CA GLY A 144 -21.08 -30.24 -26.38
C GLY A 144 -20.41 -29.25 -25.40
N VAL A 145 -19.31 -28.61 -25.83
CA VAL A 145 -18.62 -27.58 -25.08
C VAL A 145 -19.54 -26.39 -24.80
N MET A 146 -20.32 -25.95 -25.77
CA MET A 146 -21.26 -24.84 -25.63
C MET A 146 -22.41 -25.15 -24.67
N VAL A 147 -22.97 -26.37 -24.75
CA VAL A 147 -23.98 -26.82 -23.77
C VAL A 147 -23.42 -26.83 -22.36
N TYR A 148 -22.17 -27.27 -22.19
CA TYR A 148 -21.48 -27.18 -20.91
C TYR A 148 -21.34 -25.74 -20.42
N ALA A 149 -20.87 -24.83 -21.27
CA ALA A 149 -20.72 -23.42 -20.94
C ALA A 149 -22.06 -22.77 -20.59
N PHE A 150 -23.12 -23.11 -21.31
CA PHE A 150 -24.46 -22.61 -21.02
C PHE A 150 -25.02 -23.10 -19.67
N ARG A 151 -24.66 -24.31 -19.25
CA ARG A 151 -24.99 -24.81 -17.90
C ARG A 151 -24.19 -24.13 -16.80
N ASN A 152 -22.97 -23.70 -17.08
CA ASN A 152 -22.05 -23.06 -16.10
C ASN A 152 -21.95 -21.55 -16.28
N ARG A 153 -23.10 -20.85 -16.35
CA ARG A 153 -23.21 -19.39 -16.59
C ARG A 153 -22.55 -18.51 -15.54
N ASN A 154 -22.25 -19.05 -14.37
CA ASN A 154 -21.53 -18.36 -13.31
C ASN A 154 -20.01 -18.32 -13.54
N LYS A 155 -19.48 -19.20 -14.40
CA LYS A 155 -18.03 -19.31 -14.71
C LYS A 155 -17.67 -18.82 -16.10
N VAL A 156 -18.64 -18.78 -17.02
CA VAL A 156 -18.45 -18.44 -18.43
C VAL A 156 -19.47 -17.40 -18.88
N SER A 157 -19.04 -16.40 -19.64
CA SER A 157 -19.94 -15.42 -20.24
C SER A 157 -20.86 -16.07 -21.28
N TYR A 158 -22.16 -16.07 -21.02
CA TYR A 158 -23.16 -16.60 -21.95
C TYR A 158 -23.19 -15.83 -23.28
N VAL A 159 -22.91 -14.54 -23.24
CA VAL A 159 -22.87 -13.67 -24.42
C VAL A 159 -21.73 -14.09 -25.36
N ASN A 160 -20.55 -14.33 -24.81
CA ASN A 160 -19.40 -14.80 -25.60
C ASN A 160 -19.67 -16.19 -26.16
N THR A 161 -20.23 -17.10 -25.37
CA THR A 161 -20.61 -18.45 -25.80
C THR A 161 -21.65 -18.41 -26.93
N PHE A 162 -22.65 -17.53 -26.84
CA PHE A 162 -23.66 -17.37 -27.91
C PHE A 162 -23.02 -16.88 -29.21
N PHE A 163 -22.14 -15.89 -29.18
CA PHE A 163 -21.45 -15.42 -30.39
C PHE A 163 -20.56 -16.49 -31.02
N LEU A 164 -19.85 -17.28 -30.21
CA LEU A 164 -19.07 -18.41 -30.71
C LEU A 164 -19.96 -19.44 -31.44
N LEU A 165 -21.07 -19.84 -30.81
CA LEU A 165 -22.04 -20.74 -31.40
C LEU A 165 -22.60 -20.21 -32.73
N ALA A 166 -22.99 -18.94 -32.74
CA ALA A 166 -23.56 -18.33 -33.93
C ALA A 166 -22.56 -18.31 -35.11
N THR A 167 -21.27 -18.06 -34.86
CA THR A 167 -20.23 -18.05 -35.91
C THR A 167 -19.97 -19.43 -36.47
N GLU A 168 -19.93 -20.47 -35.63
CA GLU A 168 -19.75 -21.84 -36.11
C GLU A 168 -20.95 -22.36 -36.89
N LEU A 169 -22.16 -22.17 -36.37
CA LEU A 169 -23.38 -22.52 -37.07
C LEU A 169 -23.48 -21.81 -38.44
N PHE A 170 -23.04 -20.55 -38.51
CA PHE A 170 -22.99 -19.81 -39.75
C PHE A 170 -22.01 -20.44 -40.76
N CYS A 171 -20.78 -20.78 -40.36
CA CYS A 171 -19.80 -21.43 -41.22
C CYS A 171 -20.29 -22.81 -41.69
N MET A 172 -20.90 -23.59 -40.80
CA MET A 172 -21.51 -24.88 -41.18
C MET A 172 -22.67 -24.75 -42.17
N ALA A 173 -23.54 -23.76 -41.98
CA ALA A 173 -24.64 -23.48 -42.90
C ALA A 173 -24.12 -23.08 -44.28
N VAL A 174 -23.07 -22.24 -44.37
CA VAL A 174 -22.43 -21.86 -45.63
C VAL A 174 -21.83 -23.09 -46.32
N TYR A 175 -21.11 -23.95 -45.57
CA TYR A 175 -20.57 -25.21 -46.12
C TYR A 175 -21.67 -26.14 -46.65
N ALA A 176 -22.75 -26.31 -45.91
CA ALA A 176 -23.89 -27.13 -46.35
C ALA A 176 -24.57 -26.55 -47.60
N ILE A 177 -24.74 -25.23 -47.69
CA ILE A 177 -25.30 -24.57 -48.89
C ILE A 177 -24.40 -24.80 -50.10
N GLU A 178 -23.08 -24.58 -49.95
CA GLU A 178 -22.14 -24.82 -51.08
C GLU A 178 -22.17 -26.28 -51.52
N SER A 179 -22.20 -27.24 -50.59
CA SER A 179 -22.23 -28.67 -50.89
C SER A 179 -23.53 -29.11 -51.56
N LEU A 180 -24.68 -28.52 -51.22
CA LEU A 180 -26.00 -28.92 -51.73
C LEU A 180 -26.42 -28.17 -53.00
N THR A 181 -25.96 -26.94 -53.20
CA THR A 181 -26.50 -26.07 -54.27
C THR A 181 -25.61 -25.97 -55.49
N ALA A 182 -24.42 -26.61 -55.48
CA ALA A 182 -23.40 -26.47 -56.55
C ALA A 182 -23.18 -24.99 -56.92
N CYS A 183 -23.12 -24.12 -55.93
CA CYS A 183 -23.04 -22.66 -56.08
C CYS A 183 -21.82 -22.27 -56.91
N GLU A 184 -22.02 -21.39 -57.89
CA GLU A 184 -20.93 -20.90 -58.76
C GLU A 184 -19.94 -19.99 -58.02
N ILE A 185 -20.28 -19.51 -56.79
CA ILE A 185 -19.46 -18.64 -55.97
C ILE A 185 -19.05 -19.42 -54.73
N GLN A 186 -17.74 -19.48 -54.46
CA GLN A 186 -17.23 -20.01 -53.21
C GLN A 186 -17.47 -19.00 -52.07
N LEU A 187 -18.44 -19.28 -51.21
CA LEU A 187 -18.84 -18.40 -50.08
C LEU A 187 -18.02 -18.67 -48.82
N LEU A 188 -17.45 -19.86 -48.71
CA LEU A 188 -16.71 -20.32 -47.53
C LEU A 188 -15.54 -19.40 -47.13
N PRO A 189 -14.70 -18.89 -48.06
CA PRO A 189 -13.66 -17.93 -47.75
C PRO A 189 -14.16 -16.64 -47.06
N PHE A 190 -15.35 -16.15 -47.47
CA PHE A 190 -15.98 -14.97 -46.85
C PHE A 190 -16.49 -15.30 -45.46
N ALA A 191 -17.08 -16.48 -45.25
CA ALA A 191 -17.51 -16.94 -43.94
C ALA A 191 -16.33 -17.03 -42.95
N TYR A 192 -15.18 -17.54 -43.38
CA TYR A 192 -13.97 -17.60 -42.57
C TYR A 192 -13.42 -16.23 -42.22
N VAL A 193 -13.46 -15.25 -43.12
CA VAL A 193 -13.06 -13.87 -42.81
C VAL A 193 -13.98 -13.24 -41.77
N LEU A 194 -15.29 -13.43 -41.89
CA LEU A 194 -16.27 -12.93 -40.91
C LEU A 194 -16.05 -13.59 -39.56
N ASN A 195 -15.86 -14.89 -39.50
CA ASN A 195 -15.55 -15.63 -38.28
C ASN A 195 -14.26 -15.11 -37.61
N MET A 196 -13.20 -14.89 -38.39
CA MET A 196 -11.94 -14.32 -37.93
C MET A 196 -12.12 -12.92 -37.28
N VAL A 197 -12.96 -12.04 -37.87
CA VAL A 197 -13.29 -10.75 -37.29
C VAL A 197 -14.00 -10.90 -35.95
N LEU A 198 -14.99 -11.78 -35.90
CA LEU A 198 -15.77 -12.04 -34.69
C LEU A 198 -14.91 -12.64 -33.57
N LEU A 199 -14.04 -13.59 -33.90
CA LEU A 199 -13.07 -14.13 -32.94
C LEU A 199 -12.11 -13.05 -32.39
N PHE A 200 -11.64 -12.16 -33.25
CA PHE A 200 -10.80 -11.04 -32.81
C PHE A 200 -11.54 -10.11 -31.82
N VAL A 201 -12.79 -9.77 -32.13
CA VAL A 201 -13.64 -8.94 -31.24
C VAL A 201 -13.89 -9.68 -29.91
N LEU A 202 -14.22 -10.97 -29.97
CA LEU A 202 -14.41 -11.81 -28.77
C LEU A 202 -13.13 -11.93 -27.95
N PHE A 203 -11.99 -12.11 -28.59
CA PHE A 203 -10.71 -12.15 -27.92
C PHE A 203 -10.42 -10.85 -27.16
N ARG A 204 -10.61 -9.70 -27.78
CA ARG A 204 -10.48 -8.41 -27.11
C ARG A 204 -11.44 -8.25 -25.94
N ARG A 205 -12.66 -8.78 -26.06
CA ARG A 205 -13.65 -8.77 -25.00
C ARG A 205 -13.28 -9.71 -23.86
N THR A 206 -12.82 -10.95 -24.15
CA THR A 206 -12.46 -11.94 -23.13
C THR A 206 -11.25 -11.53 -22.30
N ASN A 207 -10.33 -10.75 -22.83
CA ASN A 207 -9.22 -10.19 -22.04
C ASN A 207 -9.70 -9.32 -20.86
N LEU A 208 -10.91 -8.76 -20.93
CA LEU A 208 -11.52 -8.08 -19.78
C LEU A 208 -11.95 -9.05 -18.66
N TYR A 209 -12.15 -10.33 -18.99
CA TYR A 209 -12.61 -11.37 -18.06
C TYR A 209 -11.47 -12.18 -17.45
N ASP A 210 -10.24 -11.98 -17.90
CA ASP A 210 -9.09 -12.66 -17.30
C ASP A 210 -8.58 -11.87 -16.09
N LEU A 211 -9.08 -12.30 -14.93
CA LEU A 211 -8.70 -11.71 -13.64
C LEU A 211 -7.22 -11.88 -13.32
N SER A 212 -6.55 -12.89 -13.90
CA SER A 212 -5.11 -13.10 -13.68
C SER A 212 -4.30 -12.00 -14.37
N ILE A 213 -4.69 -11.62 -15.59
CA ILE A 213 -4.02 -10.56 -16.35
C ILE A 213 -4.27 -9.18 -15.72
N ASN A 214 -5.50 -8.93 -15.28
CA ASN A 214 -5.85 -7.68 -14.62
C ASN A 214 -5.23 -7.55 -13.22
N ALA A 215 -4.95 -8.67 -12.55
CA ALA A 215 -4.26 -8.73 -11.27
C ALA A 215 -2.72 -8.77 -11.38
N GLU A 216 -2.14 -9.18 -12.53
CA GLU A 216 -0.69 -9.16 -12.76
C GLU A 216 -0.10 -7.74 -12.72
N HIS A 217 -0.88 -6.70 -13.01
CA HIS A 217 -0.48 -5.32 -12.71
C HIS A 217 -0.44 -4.99 -11.21
N ILE A 218 -0.96 -5.90 -10.37
CA ILE A 218 -0.94 -5.83 -8.90
C ILE A 218 -0.11 -7.01 -8.38
N ARG A 219 1.19 -7.03 -8.71
CA ARG A 219 2.28 -7.88 -8.18
C ARG A 219 2.02 -9.37 -7.92
N GLU A 220 2.85 -10.18 -8.55
CA GLU A 220 3.00 -11.64 -8.52
C GLU A 220 3.14 -12.33 -7.14
N GLU A 221 3.18 -11.63 -6.03
CA GLU A 221 3.62 -12.20 -4.74
C GLU A 221 2.51 -12.63 -3.76
N ARG A 222 1.20 -12.42 -4.06
CA ARG A 222 0.20 -12.65 -3.01
C ARG A 222 -0.98 -13.52 -3.44
N ARG A 223 -0.84 -14.82 -3.22
CA ARG A 223 -1.92 -15.84 -3.36
C ARG A 223 -3.12 -15.66 -2.40
N GLU A 224 -3.08 -14.68 -1.50
CA GLU A 224 -4.05 -14.49 -0.42
C GLU A 224 -5.13 -13.42 -0.70
N TYR A 225 -5.09 -12.80 -1.88
CA TYR A 225 -6.04 -11.73 -2.23
C TYR A 225 -7.27 -12.26 -2.94
N GLY A 226 -8.44 -11.86 -2.45
CA GLY A 226 -9.70 -12.00 -3.17
C GLY A 226 -9.85 -10.88 -4.20
N TYR A 227 -10.35 -11.22 -5.40
CA TYR A 227 -10.63 -10.26 -6.46
C TYR A 227 -12.04 -10.42 -6.98
N VAL A 228 -12.74 -9.29 -7.14
CA VAL A 228 -14.06 -9.21 -7.81
C VAL A 228 -14.00 -8.13 -8.86
N SER A 229 -14.30 -8.48 -10.12
CA SER A 229 -14.22 -7.56 -11.25
C SER A 229 -15.59 -7.19 -11.78
N PHE A 230 -15.71 -5.94 -12.20
CA PHE A 230 -16.89 -5.36 -12.82
C PHE A 230 -16.53 -4.62 -14.10
N SER A 231 -17.44 -4.64 -15.09
CA SER A 231 -17.31 -3.82 -16.29
C SER A 231 -17.51 -2.33 -15.94
N ARG A 232 -17.18 -1.44 -16.89
CA ARG A 232 -17.44 0.01 -16.77
C ARG A 232 -18.92 0.36 -16.50
N HIS A 233 -19.84 -0.54 -16.81
CA HIS A 233 -21.29 -0.38 -16.60
C HIS A 233 -21.79 -1.07 -15.32
N GLY A 234 -20.89 -1.50 -14.42
CA GLY A 234 -21.24 -2.17 -13.16
C GLY A 234 -21.76 -3.60 -13.32
N LYS A 235 -21.50 -4.28 -14.47
CA LYS A 235 -21.83 -5.68 -14.66
C LYS A 235 -20.72 -6.56 -14.07
N TYR A 236 -21.09 -7.60 -13.35
CA TYR A 236 -20.17 -8.58 -12.79
C TYR A 236 -19.42 -9.33 -13.91
N ILE A 237 -18.11 -9.34 -13.86
CA ILE A 237 -17.23 -10.02 -14.80
C ILE A 237 -16.75 -11.35 -14.22
N GLY A 238 -16.46 -11.39 -12.93
CA GLY A 238 -16.00 -12.60 -12.25
C GLY A 238 -15.30 -12.32 -10.92
N SER A 239 -14.96 -13.40 -10.22
CA SER A 239 -14.20 -13.39 -8.98
C SER A 239 -13.27 -14.59 -8.92
N ASN A 240 -12.19 -14.50 -8.14
CA ASN A 240 -11.32 -15.64 -7.88
C ASN A 240 -11.84 -16.49 -6.71
N ASP A 241 -11.20 -17.65 -6.47
CA ASP A 241 -11.61 -18.59 -5.42
C ASP A 241 -11.48 -17.99 -4.01
N VAL A 242 -10.48 -17.12 -3.79
CA VAL A 242 -10.27 -16.45 -2.51
C VAL A 242 -11.43 -15.49 -2.21
N ALA A 243 -11.87 -14.69 -3.19
CA ALA A 243 -13.03 -13.81 -3.02
C ALA A 243 -14.30 -14.60 -2.72
N ARG A 244 -14.51 -15.75 -3.39
CA ARG A 244 -15.67 -16.64 -3.14
C ARG A 244 -15.62 -17.28 -1.75
N LYS A 245 -14.42 -17.57 -1.23
CA LYS A 245 -14.26 -18.06 0.14
C LYS A 245 -14.70 -17.03 1.19
N TYR A 246 -14.41 -15.74 0.95
CA TYR A 246 -14.83 -14.66 1.85
C TYR A 246 -16.28 -14.24 1.65
N PHE A 247 -16.76 -14.28 0.42
CA PHE A 247 -18.13 -13.91 0.02
C PHE A 247 -18.75 -15.03 -0.83
N PRO A 248 -19.30 -16.10 -0.21
CA PRO A 248 -19.89 -17.24 -0.92
C PRO A 248 -21.03 -16.86 -1.86
N GLU A 249 -21.72 -15.75 -1.58
CA GLU A 249 -22.80 -15.20 -2.40
C GLU A 249 -22.34 -14.87 -3.83
N LEU A 250 -21.03 -14.66 -4.04
CA LEU A 250 -20.46 -14.43 -5.37
C LEU A 250 -20.61 -15.63 -6.31
N GLU A 251 -20.80 -16.85 -5.79
CA GLU A 251 -21.02 -18.05 -6.59
C GLU A 251 -22.36 -18.05 -7.33
N HIS A 252 -23.35 -17.34 -6.79
CA HIS A 252 -24.68 -17.23 -7.37
C HIS A 252 -24.81 -16.12 -8.42
N LEU A 253 -23.78 -15.27 -8.55
CA LEU A 253 -23.80 -14.19 -9.53
C LEU A 253 -23.56 -14.72 -10.94
N LEU A 254 -24.36 -14.20 -11.87
CA LEU A 254 -24.21 -14.50 -13.29
C LEU A 254 -23.26 -13.47 -13.94
N MET A 255 -22.32 -13.96 -14.74
CA MET A 255 -21.45 -13.10 -15.53
C MET A 255 -22.25 -12.25 -16.52
N ASP A 256 -21.75 -11.05 -16.85
CA ASP A 256 -22.37 -10.05 -17.72
C ASP A 256 -23.68 -9.44 -17.19
N HIS A 257 -24.10 -9.77 -15.97
CA HIS A 257 -25.29 -9.21 -15.33
C HIS A 257 -24.90 -8.24 -14.21
N ARG A 258 -25.78 -7.30 -13.91
CA ARG A 258 -25.67 -6.51 -12.68
C ARG A 258 -26.02 -7.39 -11.49
N ILE A 259 -25.47 -7.06 -10.32
CA ILE A 259 -25.84 -7.74 -9.07
C ILE A 259 -27.34 -7.58 -8.86
N PRO A 260 -28.11 -8.68 -8.73
CA PRO A 260 -29.55 -8.58 -8.55
C PRO A 260 -29.90 -8.10 -7.14
N PRO A 261 -31.01 -7.31 -6.96
CA PRO A 261 -31.43 -6.82 -5.63
C PRO A 261 -31.67 -7.91 -4.59
N LYS A 262 -31.97 -9.15 -5.02
CA LYS A 262 -32.14 -10.30 -4.12
C LYS A 262 -30.86 -10.67 -3.36
N GLU A 263 -29.70 -10.36 -3.89
CA GLU A 263 -28.42 -10.48 -3.21
C GLU A 263 -28.13 -9.16 -2.46
N GLU A 264 -28.95 -8.86 -1.44
CA GLU A 264 -29.04 -7.56 -0.79
C GLU A 264 -27.70 -6.99 -0.34
N PHE A 265 -26.86 -7.82 0.29
CA PHE A 265 -25.55 -7.39 0.75
C PHE A 265 -24.64 -6.98 -0.41
N LEU A 266 -24.45 -7.86 -1.40
CA LEU A 266 -23.59 -7.58 -2.54
C LEU A 266 -24.13 -6.43 -3.39
N TYR A 267 -25.44 -6.29 -3.49
CA TYR A 267 -26.10 -5.21 -4.23
C TYR A 267 -25.78 -3.85 -3.61
N LYS A 268 -26.02 -3.69 -2.30
CA LYS A 268 -25.79 -2.42 -1.57
C LYS A 268 -24.30 -2.12 -1.42
N GLU A 269 -23.49 -3.12 -1.12
CA GLU A 269 -22.11 -2.90 -0.75
C GLU A 269 -21.14 -2.88 -1.95
N PHE A 270 -21.32 -3.77 -2.92
CA PHE A 270 -20.47 -3.83 -4.10
C PHE A 270 -21.10 -3.15 -5.32
N GLY A 271 -22.38 -3.43 -5.59
CA GLY A 271 -23.10 -2.88 -6.73
C GLY A 271 -23.19 -1.36 -6.70
N ASP A 272 -23.68 -0.80 -5.60
CA ASP A 272 -23.78 0.64 -5.41
C ASP A 272 -22.39 1.32 -5.33
N TRP A 273 -21.43 0.66 -4.69
CA TRP A 273 -20.08 1.20 -4.59
C TRP A 273 -19.40 1.33 -5.95
N VAL A 274 -19.54 0.32 -6.81
CA VAL A 274 -19.00 0.35 -8.17
C VAL A 274 -19.70 1.39 -9.06
N THR A 275 -21.03 1.52 -8.93
CA THR A 275 -21.80 2.48 -9.76
C THR A 275 -21.57 3.93 -9.37
N HIS A 276 -21.27 4.21 -8.12
CA HIS A 276 -21.02 5.57 -7.61
C HIS A 276 -19.53 5.85 -7.37
N PHE A 277 -18.64 5.08 -7.96
CA PHE A 277 -17.20 5.29 -7.85
C PHE A 277 -16.78 6.65 -8.44
N GLY A 278 -16.22 7.53 -7.62
CA GLY A 278 -15.79 8.89 -8.01
C GLY A 278 -16.62 10.02 -7.41
N SER A 279 -17.81 9.75 -6.87
CA SER A 279 -18.63 10.72 -6.14
C SER A 279 -18.51 10.50 -4.63
N SER A 280 -17.46 11.01 -3.98
CA SER A 280 -17.29 11.10 -2.50
C SER A 280 -17.26 9.80 -1.67
N THR A 281 -17.35 8.63 -2.23
CA THR A 281 -17.23 7.36 -1.49
C THR A 281 -15.78 6.92 -1.37
N GLY A 282 -15.33 6.62 -0.15
CA GLY A 282 -13.95 6.16 0.12
C GLY A 282 -13.54 4.96 -0.74
N LYS A 283 -12.26 4.92 -1.13
CA LYS A 283 -11.69 3.82 -1.93
C LYS A 283 -11.55 2.51 -1.16
N THR A 284 -11.79 2.51 0.16
CA THR A 284 -11.61 1.36 1.05
C THR A 284 -12.79 1.24 2.00
N ARG A 285 -13.28 0.01 2.16
CA ARG A 285 -14.31 -0.36 3.13
C ARG A 285 -13.86 -1.58 3.92
N TYR A 286 -14.35 -1.71 5.15
CA TYR A 286 -14.08 -2.84 6.03
C TYR A 286 -15.38 -3.59 6.34
N TYR A 287 -15.30 -4.92 6.30
CA TYR A 287 -16.43 -5.81 6.61
C TYR A 287 -16.00 -6.87 7.61
N THR A 288 -16.82 -7.11 8.64
CA THR A 288 -16.59 -8.21 9.58
C THR A 288 -17.42 -9.41 9.15
N ARG A 289 -16.74 -10.54 8.87
CA ARG A 289 -17.38 -11.81 8.51
C ARG A 289 -16.61 -12.99 9.10
N ASN A 290 -17.31 -13.93 9.73
CA ASN A 290 -16.72 -15.15 10.29
C ASN A 290 -15.49 -14.84 11.17
N ASP A 291 -15.61 -13.89 12.09
CA ASP A 291 -14.55 -13.39 12.99
C ASP A 291 -13.31 -12.82 12.27
N ARG A 292 -13.45 -12.46 10.99
CA ARG A 292 -12.41 -11.80 10.21
C ARG A 292 -12.80 -10.39 9.83
N ILE A 293 -11.82 -9.51 9.85
CA ILE A 293 -11.96 -8.14 9.36
C ILE A 293 -11.39 -8.09 7.94
N LEU A 294 -12.30 -8.02 6.98
CA LEU A 294 -11.96 -7.99 5.56
C LEU A 294 -11.86 -6.55 5.09
N LYS A 295 -10.71 -6.20 4.55
CA LYS A 295 -10.46 -4.91 3.91
C LYS A 295 -10.74 -5.04 2.42
N CYS A 296 -11.72 -4.32 1.93
CA CYS A 296 -12.09 -4.25 0.51
C CYS A 296 -11.64 -2.92 -0.08
N ARG A 297 -10.86 -2.96 -1.14
CA ARG A 297 -10.36 -1.78 -1.85
C ARG A 297 -10.88 -1.75 -3.28
N LEU A 298 -11.61 -0.69 -3.63
CA LEU A 298 -12.11 -0.48 -4.99
C LEU A 298 -11.10 0.34 -5.81
N SER A 299 -10.76 -0.18 -6.97
CA SER A 299 -9.90 0.46 -7.96
C SER A 299 -10.52 0.33 -9.36
N TYR A 300 -10.00 1.08 -10.31
CA TYR A 300 -10.34 0.93 -11.73
C TYR A 300 -9.12 0.41 -12.49
N PHE A 301 -9.36 -0.28 -13.59
CA PHE A 301 -8.30 -0.71 -14.48
C PHE A 301 -8.49 -0.13 -15.88
N THR A 302 -7.36 0.13 -16.55
CA THR A 302 -7.29 0.69 -17.91
C THR A 302 -6.50 -0.27 -18.79
N MET A 303 -6.80 -0.34 -20.08
CA MET A 303 -6.05 -1.12 -21.05
C MET A 303 -5.23 -0.21 -21.96
N GLY A 304 -3.92 -0.48 -22.05
CA GLY A 304 -2.99 0.23 -22.95
C GLY A 304 -2.70 1.68 -22.51
N LYS A 305 -2.06 2.43 -23.41
CA LYS A 305 -1.68 3.85 -23.18
C LYS A 305 -2.87 4.83 -23.17
N GLN A 306 -4.09 4.39 -23.45
CA GLN A 306 -5.28 5.25 -23.45
C GLN A 306 -5.98 5.18 -22.10
N SER A 307 -6.19 6.33 -21.47
CA SER A 307 -6.74 6.52 -20.11
C SER A 307 -8.23 6.19 -19.96
N HIS A 308 -8.83 5.37 -20.82
CA HIS A 308 -10.24 5.03 -20.69
C HIS A 308 -10.45 3.89 -19.69
N ILE A 309 -11.27 4.15 -18.67
CA ILE A 309 -11.69 3.15 -17.68
C ILE A 309 -12.39 2.00 -18.40
N GLN A 310 -11.84 0.80 -18.28
CA GLN A 310 -12.40 -0.44 -18.84
C GLN A 310 -13.28 -1.17 -17.85
N GLY A 311 -13.01 -1.02 -16.55
CA GLY A 311 -13.78 -1.64 -15.50
C GLY A 311 -13.27 -1.30 -14.11
N TYR A 312 -13.85 -1.97 -13.12
CA TYR A 312 -13.55 -1.80 -11.70
C TYR A 312 -13.13 -3.13 -11.08
N LEU A 313 -12.24 -3.05 -10.12
CA LEU A 313 -11.70 -4.17 -9.38
C LEU A 313 -11.87 -3.91 -7.88
N ILE A 314 -12.51 -4.85 -7.17
CA ILE A 314 -12.51 -4.89 -5.72
C ILE A 314 -11.47 -5.92 -5.29
N GLU A 315 -10.46 -5.46 -4.58
CA GLU A 315 -9.45 -6.26 -3.92
C GLU A 315 -9.88 -6.51 -2.47
N ILE A 316 -9.84 -7.77 -2.04
CA ILE A 316 -10.28 -8.20 -0.70
C ILE A 316 -9.10 -8.83 0.02
N THR A 317 -8.78 -8.33 1.20
CA THR A 317 -7.71 -8.84 2.06
C THR A 317 -8.21 -9.12 3.46
N ASP A 318 -7.68 -10.15 4.10
CA ASP A 318 -7.86 -10.38 5.53
C ASP A 318 -6.93 -9.45 6.31
N ASP A 319 -7.51 -8.45 6.96
CA ASP A 319 -6.80 -7.41 7.72
C ASP A 319 -6.93 -7.62 9.24
N THR A 320 -7.44 -8.80 9.66
CA THR A 320 -7.80 -9.11 11.05
C THR A 320 -6.63 -8.88 11.99
N ASN A 321 -5.48 -9.49 11.70
CA ASN A 321 -4.30 -9.37 12.56
C ASN A 321 -3.81 -7.92 12.65
N GLN A 322 -3.84 -7.19 11.55
CA GLN A 322 -3.42 -5.79 11.53
C GLN A 322 -4.36 -4.91 12.35
N GLN A 323 -5.67 -5.10 12.25
CA GLN A 323 -6.67 -4.34 13.02
C GLN A 323 -6.62 -4.67 14.51
N LEU A 324 -6.46 -5.94 14.87
CA LEU A 324 -6.28 -6.36 16.26
C LEU A 324 -5.01 -5.74 16.86
N HIS A 325 -3.91 -5.74 16.12
CA HIS A 325 -2.66 -5.13 16.57
C HIS A 325 -2.78 -3.61 16.77
N ILE A 326 -3.49 -2.92 15.87
CA ILE A 326 -3.78 -1.48 16.01
C ILE A 326 -4.63 -1.23 17.26
N GLN A 327 -5.63 -2.07 17.54
CA GLN A 327 -6.46 -1.95 18.75
C GLN A 327 -5.63 -2.17 20.01
N GLU A 328 -4.75 -3.18 20.02
CA GLU A 328 -3.85 -3.46 21.15
C GLU A 328 -2.90 -2.28 21.42
N LEU A 329 -2.27 -1.73 20.36
CA LEU A 329 -1.40 -0.57 20.48
C LEU A 329 -2.15 0.66 21.03
N ASN A 330 -3.37 0.91 20.56
CA ASN A 330 -4.19 2.01 21.05
C ASN A 330 -4.56 1.83 22.54
N GLU A 331 -4.88 0.62 22.95
CA GLU A 331 -5.19 0.29 24.35
C GLU A 331 -3.95 0.46 25.25
N MET A 332 -2.77 0.02 24.78
CA MET A 332 -1.51 0.23 25.50
C MET A 332 -1.18 1.73 25.64
N ALA A 333 -1.34 2.49 24.56
CA ALA A 333 -1.12 3.94 24.57
C ALA A 333 -2.05 4.64 25.56
N ARG A 334 -3.35 4.28 25.57
CA ARG A 334 -4.34 4.83 26.51
C ARG A 334 -3.96 4.52 27.98
N LYS A 335 -3.58 3.27 28.27
CA LYS A 335 -3.15 2.88 29.63
C LYS A 335 -1.88 3.63 30.07
N ALA A 336 -0.93 3.80 29.15
CA ALA A 336 0.29 4.56 29.45
C ALA A 336 -0.01 6.03 29.75
N GLU A 337 -0.93 6.65 29.01
CA GLU A 337 -1.34 8.04 29.23
C GLU A 337 -2.10 8.21 30.57
N GLU A 338 -3.02 7.28 30.88
CA GLU A 338 -3.72 7.28 32.17
C GLU A 338 -2.75 7.12 33.35
N ALA A 339 -1.78 6.19 33.25
CA ALA A 339 -0.77 6.00 34.28
C ALA A 339 0.10 7.25 34.46
N ASN A 340 0.47 7.92 33.38
CA ASN A 340 1.27 9.14 33.43
C ASN A 340 0.48 10.33 34.08
N LEU A 341 -0.80 10.45 33.72
CA LEU A 341 -1.67 11.47 34.36
C LEU A 341 -1.87 11.20 35.85
N ALA A 342 -2.10 9.94 36.24
CA ALA A 342 -2.23 9.57 37.66
C ALA A 342 -0.94 9.84 38.45
N LYS A 343 0.25 9.50 37.89
CA LYS A 343 1.57 9.82 38.46
C LYS A 343 1.71 11.31 38.75
N SER A 344 1.32 12.12 37.79
CA SER A 344 1.45 13.57 37.89
C SER A 344 0.51 14.20 38.91
N THR A 345 -0.74 13.75 38.91
CA THR A 345 -1.74 14.19 39.89
C THR A 345 -1.30 13.80 41.32
N PHE A 346 -0.78 12.58 41.47
CA PHE A 346 -0.24 12.12 42.76
C PHE A 346 0.91 13.02 43.27
N ILE A 347 1.90 13.31 42.40
CA ILE A 347 3.05 14.17 42.78
C ILE A 347 2.57 15.57 43.14
N ALA A 348 1.62 16.15 42.38
CA ALA A 348 1.09 17.48 42.68
C ALA A 348 0.39 17.54 44.05
N ASN A 349 -0.47 16.54 44.33
CA ASN A 349 -1.18 16.47 45.60
C ASN A 349 -0.21 16.24 46.79
N MET A 350 0.71 15.27 46.63
CA MET A 350 1.72 14.99 47.66
C MET A 350 2.57 16.21 47.99
N SER A 351 2.95 17.01 46.98
CA SER A 351 3.71 18.22 47.24
C SER A 351 2.94 19.23 48.07
N HIS A 352 1.65 19.38 47.81
CA HIS A 352 0.81 20.29 48.60
C HIS A 352 0.67 19.79 50.06
N GLU A 353 0.47 18.48 50.23
CA GLU A 353 0.35 17.86 51.55
C GLU A 353 1.65 17.86 52.35
N ILE A 354 2.82 17.82 51.68
CA ILE A 354 4.13 17.94 52.36
C ILE A 354 4.47 19.40 52.67
N ARG A 355 4.12 20.33 51.81
CA ARG A 355 4.43 21.77 52.01
C ARG A 355 3.76 22.34 53.26
N THR A 356 2.51 22.00 53.52
CA THR A 356 1.71 22.52 54.63
C THR A 356 2.33 22.24 56.01
N PRO A 357 2.67 20.97 56.37
CA PRO A 357 3.30 20.69 57.65
C PRO A 357 4.71 21.29 57.79
N ILE A 358 5.47 21.36 56.67
CA ILE A 358 6.80 22.00 56.73
C ILE A 358 6.69 23.49 57.04
N HIS A 359 5.74 24.21 56.42
CA HIS A 359 5.51 25.62 56.76
C HIS A 359 5.08 25.81 58.20
N ALA A 360 4.25 24.91 58.76
CA ALA A 360 3.89 24.97 60.18
C ALA A 360 5.11 24.80 61.12
N VAL A 361 5.97 23.78 60.79
CA VAL A 361 7.22 23.58 61.57
C VAL A 361 8.14 24.80 61.47
N LEU A 362 8.32 25.36 60.26
CA LEU A 362 9.15 26.57 60.10
C LEU A 362 8.58 27.77 60.79
N GLY A 363 7.25 27.98 60.82
CA GLY A 363 6.57 29.06 61.54
C GLY A 363 6.77 28.93 63.02
N MET A 364 6.58 27.73 63.61
CA MET A 364 6.84 27.52 65.06
C MET A 364 8.32 27.70 65.38
N ASN A 365 9.21 27.22 64.50
CA ASN A 365 10.65 27.44 64.72
C ASN A 365 11.07 28.89 64.63
N GLU A 366 10.41 29.72 63.83
CA GLU A 366 10.63 31.16 63.76
C GLU A 366 10.24 31.84 65.08
N MET A 367 9.13 31.38 65.72
CA MET A 367 8.74 31.84 67.04
C MET A 367 9.79 31.47 68.10
N ILE A 368 10.30 30.25 68.11
CA ILE A 368 11.40 29.81 68.98
C ILE A 368 12.64 30.68 68.81
N MET A 369 13.03 30.97 67.56
CA MET A 369 14.17 31.86 67.28
C MET A 369 13.98 33.30 67.79
N ARG A 370 12.74 33.76 67.77
CA ARG A 370 12.39 35.12 68.27
C ARG A 370 12.34 35.19 69.78
N GLU A 371 11.77 34.20 70.47
CA GLU A 371 11.46 34.22 71.87
C GLU A 371 12.57 33.65 72.76
N SER A 372 13.40 32.72 72.23
CA SER A 372 14.46 32.10 72.99
C SER A 372 15.67 33.02 73.17
N GLY A 373 16.08 33.28 74.44
CA GLY A 373 17.32 33.94 74.80
C GLY A 373 18.55 33.03 74.84
N GLU A 374 18.36 31.69 74.83
CA GLU A 374 19.44 30.76 74.99
C GLU A 374 20.21 30.52 73.63
N PRO A 375 21.55 30.71 73.64
CA PRO A 375 22.35 30.57 72.44
C PRO A 375 22.25 29.20 71.82
N GLN A 376 22.18 28.11 72.62
CA GLN A 376 22.12 26.73 72.18
C GLN A 376 20.81 26.43 71.46
N ILE A 377 19.67 26.93 71.95
CA ILE A 377 18.35 26.79 71.37
C ILE A 377 18.30 27.51 69.99
N ARG A 378 18.91 28.67 69.87
CA ARG A 378 19.02 29.41 68.62
C ARG A 378 19.81 28.66 67.56
N VAL A 379 20.88 27.92 67.95
CA VAL A 379 21.64 27.06 67.06
C VAL A 379 20.78 25.91 66.57
N TYR A 380 20.03 25.23 67.43
CA TYR A 380 19.12 24.16 67.03
C TYR A 380 18.00 24.65 66.12
N ALA A 381 17.39 25.79 66.49
CA ALA A 381 16.36 26.39 65.64
C ALA A 381 16.90 26.84 64.27
N GLY A 382 18.13 27.34 64.21
CA GLY A 382 18.82 27.67 63.00
C GLY A 382 19.01 26.43 62.11
N ASN A 383 19.36 25.29 62.69
CA ASN A 383 19.50 24.03 61.98
C ASN A 383 18.15 23.47 61.46
N ILE A 384 17.08 23.59 62.30
CA ILE A 384 15.73 23.22 61.89
C ILE A 384 15.25 24.07 60.68
N LYS A 385 15.47 25.40 60.76
CA LYS A 385 15.12 26.33 59.64
C LYS A 385 15.84 25.96 58.35
N LYS A 386 17.14 25.65 58.45
CA LYS A 386 17.95 25.24 57.29
C LYS A 386 17.44 23.95 56.68
N SER A 387 17.17 22.92 57.50
CA SER A 387 16.66 21.64 57.05
C SER A 387 15.24 21.73 56.45
N GLY A 388 14.35 22.51 57.06
CA GLY A 388 12.99 22.76 56.54
C GLY A 388 12.98 23.45 55.17
N ASN A 389 13.82 24.50 55.01
CA ASN A 389 13.97 25.19 53.75
C ASN A 389 14.55 24.28 52.63
N LEU A 390 15.52 23.43 53.01
CA LEU A 390 16.04 22.41 52.08
C LEU A 390 14.94 21.46 51.61
N LEU A 391 14.12 20.95 52.51
CA LEU A 391 13.03 20.03 52.17
C LEU A 391 11.99 20.71 51.28
N LEU A 392 11.63 21.96 51.51
CA LEU A 392 10.75 22.73 50.60
C LEU A 392 11.34 22.89 49.21
N SER A 393 12.65 23.19 49.13
CA SER A 393 13.33 23.29 47.85
C SER A 393 13.31 21.96 47.09
N LEU A 394 13.54 20.83 47.78
CA LEU A 394 13.46 19.50 47.17
C LEU A 394 12.07 19.19 46.60
N VAL A 395 11.02 19.44 47.38
CA VAL A 395 9.63 19.23 46.97
C VAL A 395 9.28 20.08 45.74
N ASN A 396 9.67 21.36 45.75
CA ASN A 396 9.42 22.25 44.61
C ASN A 396 10.18 21.80 43.37
N ASN A 397 11.43 21.36 43.48
CA ASN A 397 12.22 20.85 42.38
C ASN A 397 11.61 19.56 41.76
N ILE A 398 11.06 18.66 42.59
CA ILE A 398 10.37 17.45 42.12
C ILE A 398 9.10 17.83 41.34
N LEU A 399 8.33 18.80 41.81
CA LEU A 399 7.16 19.32 41.12
C LEU A 399 7.51 19.95 39.78
N ASP A 400 8.52 20.82 39.76
CA ASP A 400 8.97 21.46 38.52
C ASP A 400 9.41 20.43 37.50
N TYR A 401 10.20 19.43 37.92
CA TYR A 401 10.61 18.33 37.07
C TYR A 401 9.41 17.54 36.52
N SER A 402 8.45 17.17 37.37
CA SER A 402 7.25 16.43 36.95
C SER A 402 6.38 17.19 35.93
N ARG A 403 6.23 18.51 36.14
CA ARG A 403 5.50 19.40 35.22
C ARG A 403 6.21 19.55 33.86
N MET A 404 7.54 19.58 33.86
CA MET A 404 8.35 19.68 32.65
C MET A 404 8.31 18.39 31.85
N GLU A 405 8.35 17.21 32.52
CA GLU A 405 8.23 15.89 31.87
C GLU A 405 6.93 15.74 31.06
N GLN A 406 5.86 16.42 31.45
CA GLN A 406 4.58 16.43 30.75
C GLN A 406 4.49 17.38 29.54
N GLY A 407 5.50 18.22 29.33
CA GLY A 407 5.46 19.24 28.27
C GLY A 407 4.42 20.36 28.49
N ASN A 408 3.78 20.42 29.66
CA ASN A 408 2.68 21.33 29.95
C ASN A 408 3.11 22.75 30.31
N GLN A 409 4.41 23.03 30.45
CA GLN A 409 4.91 24.38 30.74
C GLN A 409 5.13 25.16 29.45
N LYS A 410 4.21 26.06 29.13
CA LYS A 410 4.41 27.03 28.04
C LYS A 410 5.30 28.18 28.58
N LEU A 411 6.27 28.58 27.76
CA LEU A 411 7.06 29.77 28.03
C LEU A 411 6.15 31.00 28.07
N GLN A 412 6.41 31.90 29.04
CA GLN A 412 5.69 33.16 29.16
C GLN A 412 6.64 34.32 28.83
N PRO A 413 6.77 34.68 27.55
CA PRO A 413 7.67 35.74 27.17
C PRO A 413 7.14 37.11 27.67
N VAL A 414 7.95 37.78 28.44
CA VAL A 414 7.70 39.15 28.93
C VAL A 414 8.89 40.05 28.58
N THR A 415 8.66 41.36 28.52
CA THR A 415 9.75 42.31 28.37
C THR A 415 10.37 42.57 29.73
N TYR A 416 11.65 42.32 29.91
CA TYR A 416 12.37 42.53 31.14
C TYR A 416 13.68 43.30 30.95
N GLU A 417 14.15 43.97 32.03
CA GLU A 417 15.44 44.65 32.07
C GLU A 417 16.55 43.65 32.45
N THR A 418 17.49 43.42 31.54
CA THR A 418 18.58 42.47 31.74
C THR A 418 19.42 42.76 32.99
N GLY A 419 19.76 44.05 33.23
CA GLY A 419 20.54 44.46 34.39
C GLY A 419 19.83 44.20 35.71
N LYS A 420 18.50 44.43 35.79
CA LYS A 420 17.71 44.19 36.99
C LYS A 420 17.60 42.71 37.34
N LEU A 421 17.36 41.86 36.32
CA LEU A 421 17.31 40.41 36.49
C LEU A 421 18.66 39.88 37.03
N LEU A 422 19.76 40.33 36.43
CA LEU A 422 21.10 39.91 36.84
C LEU A 422 21.43 40.42 38.24
N SER A 423 21.14 41.67 38.58
CA SER A 423 21.37 42.20 39.92
C SER A 423 20.65 41.39 41.00
N ASN A 424 19.35 41.10 40.78
CA ASN A 424 18.55 40.31 41.73
C ASN A 424 19.14 38.92 41.98
N THR A 425 19.62 38.27 40.91
CA THR A 425 20.23 36.93 41.00
C THR A 425 21.58 37.01 41.71
N LEU A 426 22.43 37.97 41.33
CA LEU A 426 23.78 38.10 41.84
C LEU A 426 23.83 38.55 43.30
N ASP A 427 22.86 39.32 43.81
CA ASP A 427 22.82 39.72 45.22
C ASP A 427 22.72 38.52 46.16
N VAL A 428 21.93 37.49 45.76
CA VAL A 428 21.83 36.24 46.54
C VAL A 428 23.17 35.45 46.44
N ILE A 429 23.77 35.40 45.28
CA ILE A 429 25.03 34.67 45.07
C ILE A 429 26.20 35.34 45.78
N ARG A 430 26.27 36.69 45.79
CA ARG A 430 27.26 37.47 46.59
C ARG A 430 27.23 37.12 48.05
N LEU A 431 26.03 37.01 48.64
CA LEU A 431 25.91 36.60 50.03
C LEU A 431 26.47 35.21 50.28
N GLN A 432 26.21 34.26 49.37
CA GLN A 432 26.71 32.89 49.49
C GLN A 432 28.23 32.79 49.27
N THR A 433 28.79 33.51 48.31
CA THR A 433 30.23 33.57 48.06
C THR A 433 30.98 34.23 49.19
N ASN A 434 30.45 35.34 49.77
CA ASN A 434 31.03 35.99 50.92
C ASN A 434 31.09 35.07 52.14
N ASN A 435 30.03 34.29 52.41
CA ASN A 435 29.98 33.32 53.51
C ASN A 435 31.04 32.21 53.39
N LYS A 436 31.50 31.93 52.18
CA LYS A 436 32.54 30.93 51.86
C LYS A 436 33.92 31.57 51.57
N ASN A 437 34.06 32.87 51.61
CA ASN A 437 35.28 33.62 51.21
C ASN A 437 35.70 33.34 49.77
N LEU A 438 34.77 33.12 48.86
CA LEU A 438 35.03 32.91 47.44
C LEU A 438 35.07 34.25 46.68
N ARG A 439 35.90 34.38 45.68
CA ARG A 439 35.90 35.52 44.76
C ARG A 439 34.77 35.34 43.73
N LEU A 440 33.90 36.33 43.60
CA LEU A 440 32.87 36.39 42.59
C LEU A 440 33.32 37.33 41.46
N GLU A 441 33.60 36.81 40.28
CA GLU A 441 34.01 37.56 39.11
C GLU A 441 32.84 37.62 38.10
N ILE A 442 32.50 38.84 37.65
CA ILE A 442 31.37 39.07 36.78
C ILE A 442 31.80 39.82 35.54
N PHE A 443 31.60 39.25 34.38
CA PHE A 443 31.88 39.83 33.08
C PHE A 443 30.62 39.88 32.23
N ILE A 444 30.15 41.07 31.90
CA ILE A 444 28.99 41.32 31.08
C ILE A 444 29.39 42.10 29.85
N ASP A 445 29.03 41.62 28.67
CA ASP A 445 29.32 42.28 27.40
C ASP A 445 28.55 43.62 27.32
N GLU A 446 29.27 44.70 26.98
CA GLU A 446 28.71 46.03 26.82
C GLU A 446 27.65 46.13 25.72
N HIS A 447 27.66 45.21 24.77
CA HIS A 447 26.72 45.14 23.64
C HIS A 447 25.41 44.42 24.02
N LEU A 448 25.29 43.88 25.25
CA LEU A 448 24.09 43.15 25.66
C LEU A 448 22.89 44.12 25.74
N PRO A 449 21.75 43.79 25.11
CA PRO A 449 20.57 44.66 25.14
C PRO A 449 20.09 44.95 26.56
N VAL A 450 19.73 46.19 26.83
CA VAL A 450 19.20 46.62 28.14
C VAL A 450 17.86 45.93 28.42
N LYS A 451 17.05 45.68 27.38
CA LYS A 451 15.77 45.00 27.50
C LYS A 451 15.74 43.81 26.56
N LEU A 452 15.22 42.71 27.06
CA LEU A 452 15.00 41.48 26.34
C LEU A 452 13.54 41.06 26.43
N ILE A 453 13.09 40.30 25.42
CA ILE A 453 11.80 39.61 25.45
C ILE A 453 12.07 38.13 25.62
N GLY A 454 11.57 37.54 26.71
CA GLY A 454 11.77 36.14 27.02
C GLY A 454 11.10 35.80 28.38
N ASP A 455 11.21 34.54 28.78
CA ASP A 455 10.73 34.11 30.11
C ASP A 455 11.79 34.44 31.15
N ASP A 456 11.63 35.58 31.83
CA ASP A 456 12.56 36.12 32.82
C ASP A 456 12.72 35.19 34.04
N LEU A 457 11.62 34.60 34.51
CA LEU A 457 11.63 33.67 35.65
C LEU A 457 12.40 32.37 35.31
N LYS A 458 12.21 31.84 34.13
CA LYS A 458 12.93 30.63 33.69
C LYS A 458 14.41 30.93 33.48
N PHE A 459 14.72 32.05 32.87
CA PHE A 459 16.11 32.47 32.71
C PHE A 459 16.81 32.69 34.06
N GLN A 460 16.14 33.33 34.98
CA GLN A 460 16.64 33.49 36.34
C GLN A 460 16.84 32.14 37.05
N GLN A 461 15.92 31.21 36.91
CA GLN A 461 16.02 29.85 37.47
C GLN A 461 17.23 29.07 36.92
N ILE A 462 17.52 29.18 35.62
CA ILE A 462 18.69 28.59 35.01
C ILE A 462 19.98 29.16 35.62
N LEU A 463 20.09 30.49 35.64
CA LEU A 463 21.25 31.18 36.22
C LEU A 463 21.48 30.78 37.67
N PHE A 464 20.39 30.79 38.47
CA PHE A 464 20.45 30.43 39.87
C PHE A 464 20.91 28.98 40.08
N ASN A 465 20.40 28.03 39.30
CA ASN A 465 20.82 26.63 39.38
C ASN A 465 22.32 26.45 39.05
N LEU A 466 22.81 27.13 38.02
CA LEU A 466 24.21 27.02 37.63
C LEU A 466 25.14 27.68 38.67
N LEU A 467 24.83 28.91 39.10
CA LEU A 467 25.65 29.66 40.05
C LEU A 467 25.67 29.03 41.44
N THR A 468 24.51 28.55 41.91
CA THR A 468 24.45 27.87 43.24
C THR A 468 25.24 26.56 43.22
N ASN A 469 25.23 25.81 42.09
CA ASN A 469 26.09 24.63 41.93
C ASN A 469 27.57 25.01 41.99
N ALA A 470 27.99 26.04 41.24
CA ALA A 470 29.36 26.53 41.25
C ALA A 470 29.83 26.92 42.69
N VAL A 471 29.05 27.69 43.41
CA VAL A 471 29.35 28.07 44.81
C VAL A 471 29.36 26.84 45.72
N LYS A 472 28.49 25.91 45.53
CA LYS A 472 28.32 24.69 46.33
C LYS A 472 29.56 23.79 46.25
N TYR A 473 30.08 23.55 45.02
CA TYR A 473 31.18 22.64 44.77
C TYR A 473 32.56 23.30 44.82
N THR A 474 32.64 24.64 45.07
CA THR A 474 33.88 25.34 45.28
C THR A 474 34.07 25.61 46.78
N ASN A 475 35.18 25.17 47.35
CA ASN A 475 35.56 25.42 48.73
C ASN A 475 36.45 26.66 48.89
N GLU A 476 37.39 26.85 47.98
CA GLU A 476 38.33 27.98 47.94
C GLU A 476 38.56 28.37 46.47
N GLY A 477 38.77 29.68 46.24
CA GLY A 477 39.08 30.19 44.91
C GLY A 477 38.02 31.13 44.36
N TYR A 478 37.46 30.86 43.15
CA TYR A 478 36.55 31.79 42.49
C TYR A 478 35.37 31.09 41.80
N VAL A 479 34.31 31.88 41.64
CA VAL A 479 33.19 31.59 40.73
C VAL A 479 33.08 32.73 39.74
N ARG A 480 33.06 32.43 38.45
CA ARG A 480 33.06 33.41 37.38
C ARG A 480 31.78 33.24 36.53
N LEU A 481 31.09 34.37 36.33
CA LEU A 481 29.96 34.47 35.40
C LEU A 481 30.38 35.34 34.23
N CYS A 482 30.27 34.79 33.01
CA CYS A 482 30.45 35.54 31.78
C CYS A 482 29.16 35.51 30.96
N ILE A 483 28.67 36.69 30.55
CA ILE A 483 27.51 36.83 29.67
C ILE A 483 27.94 37.62 28.43
N SER A 484 27.84 37.05 27.27
CA SER A 484 28.24 37.68 26.00
C SER A 484 27.16 37.54 24.93
N GLN A 485 27.08 38.54 24.09
CA GLN A 485 26.28 38.48 22.86
C GLN A 485 27.07 37.75 21.79
N LYS A 486 26.51 36.63 21.26
CA LYS A 486 27.14 35.83 20.21
C LYS A 486 26.82 36.34 18.81
N GLU A 487 25.53 36.47 18.53
CA GLU A 487 25.01 36.94 17.24
C GLU A 487 23.75 37.78 17.44
N ARG A 488 23.55 38.74 16.55
CA ARG A 488 22.32 39.52 16.46
C ARG A 488 21.77 39.42 15.05
N LEU A 489 20.56 38.86 14.92
CA LEU A 489 19.83 38.72 13.67
C LEU A 489 18.52 39.53 13.74
N GLY A 490 18.55 40.73 13.20
CA GLY A 490 17.42 41.66 13.29
C GLY A 490 17.06 41.99 14.75
N ASP A 491 15.84 41.60 15.16
CA ASP A 491 15.33 41.81 16.52
C ASP A 491 15.65 40.66 17.49
N SER A 492 16.29 39.59 17.03
CA SER A 492 16.71 38.48 17.87
C SER A 492 18.19 38.55 18.22
N VAL A 493 18.50 38.19 19.47
CA VAL A 493 19.89 38.14 19.96
C VAL A 493 20.19 36.75 20.54
N SER A 494 21.33 36.17 20.15
CA SER A 494 21.86 34.95 20.75
C SER A 494 22.82 35.32 21.88
N ILE A 495 22.54 34.81 23.09
CA ILE A 495 23.32 35.11 24.30
C ILE A 495 24.02 33.83 24.76
N THR A 496 25.32 33.91 25.01
CA THR A 496 26.08 32.85 25.66
C THR A 496 26.28 33.21 27.13
N VAL A 497 25.88 32.31 28.02
CA VAL A 497 26.10 32.39 29.45
C VAL A 497 27.08 31.29 29.85
N SER A 498 28.18 31.64 30.45
CA SER A 498 29.19 30.73 30.98
C SER A 498 29.34 30.91 32.46
N VAL A 499 29.29 29.84 33.22
CA VAL A 499 29.58 29.80 34.67
C VAL A 499 30.79 28.86 34.85
N GLU A 500 31.85 29.42 35.34
CA GLU A 500 33.13 28.74 35.60
C GLU A 500 33.40 28.74 37.10
N ASP A 501 33.84 27.63 37.65
CA ASP A 501 34.23 27.49 39.05
C ASP A 501 35.60 26.81 39.18
N SER A 502 36.31 27.16 40.25
CA SER A 502 37.61 26.59 40.62
C SER A 502 37.49 25.42 41.60
N GLY A 503 36.33 24.73 41.61
CA GLY A 503 35.99 23.70 42.58
C GLY A 503 36.62 22.33 42.27
N ILE A 504 35.95 21.28 42.73
CA ILE A 504 36.44 19.90 42.67
C ILE A 504 36.51 19.33 41.26
N GLY A 505 35.91 20.00 40.26
CA GLY A 505 35.79 19.54 38.85
C GLY A 505 34.90 18.31 38.70
N ILE A 506 34.71 17.93 37.44
CA ILE A 506 33.85 16.79 37.00
C ILE A 506 34.69 15.83 36.18
N ARG A 507 34.56 14.52 36.45
CA ARG A 507 35.23 13.51 35.64
C ARG A 507 34.56 13.43 34.27
N LYS A 508 35.33 13.21 33.21
CA LYS A 508 34.80 13.07 31.83
C LYS A 508 33.75 11.99 31.69
N GLU A 509 33.89 10.89 32.45
CA GLU A 509 32.96 9.77 32.48
C GLU A 509 31.57 10.15 33.03
N ASP A 510 31.52 11.14 33.95
CA ASP A 510 30.32 11.54 34.66
C ASP A 510 29.52 12.63 33.92
N ILE A 511 30.18 13.33 32.95
CA ILE A 511 29.55 14.45 32.22
C ILE A 511 28.27 14.03 31.52
N ALA A 512 28.28 12.85 30.88
CA ALA A 512 27.12 12.32 30.13
C ALA A 512 25.89 12.04 31.01
N HIS A 513 26.09 11.86 32.33
CA HIS A 513 25.02 11.53 33.27
C HIS A 513 24.57 12.69 34.15
N LEU A 514 25.27 13.83 34.12
CA LEU A 514 24.99 14.99 35.00
C LEU A 514 23.63 15.64 34.76
N THR A 515 23.10 15.53 33.56
CA THR A 515 21.77 16.07 33.21
C THR A 515 20.62 15.09 33.54
N ASN A 516 20.95 13.87 33.99
CA ASN A 516 19.93 12.91 34.42
C ASN A 516 19.36 13.34 35.77
N ALA A 517 18.04 13.23 35.93
CA ALA A 517 17.38 13.55 37.19
C ALA A 517 17.87 12.63 38.33
N PHE A 518 18.03 13.21 39.50
CA PHE A 518 18.49 12.51 40.71
C PHE A 518 19.92 11.95 40.65
N CYS A 519 20.67 12.30 39.60
CA CYS A 519 22.06 11.86 39.48
C CYS A 519 22.98 12.74 40.36
N ARG A 520 23.77 12.10 41.21
CA ARG A 520 24.82 12.74 42.03
C ARG A 520 26.13 12.02 41.78
N VAL A 521 27.12 12.76 41.31
CA VAL A 521 28.45 12.23 41.07
C VAL A 521 29.22 12.08 42.37
N ASP A 522 29.90 10.96 42.58
CA ASP A 522 30.80 10.69 43.72
C ASP A 522 30.12 10.88 45.11
N GLU A 523 28.99 10.18 45.35
CA GLU A 523 28.26 10.25 46.63
C GLU A 523 29.12 10.02 47.86
N LYS A 524 30.15 9.21 47.77
CA LYS A 524 31.06 8.93 48.88
C LYS A 524 31.95 10.14 49.22
N ARG A 525 32.35 10.90 48.24
CA ARG A 525 33.24 12.07 48.38
C ARG A 525 32.46 13.35 48.73
N ASN A 526 31.22 13.40 48.27
CA ASN A 526 30.35 14.59 48.38
C ASN A 526 29.22 14.43 49.43
N ARG A 527 29.40 13.53 50.43
CA ARG A 527 28.38 13.25 51.47
C ARG A 527 27.94 14.50 52.23
N ASN A 528 28.83 15.45 52.44
CA ASN A 528 28.55 16.69 53.18
C ASN A 528 27.96 17.82 52.31
N ILE A 529 27.80 17.57 50.99
CA ILE A 529 27.26 18.56 50.06
C ILE A 529 25.77 18.26 49.82
N GLU A 530 24.89 19.10 50.40
CA GLU A 530 23.45 18.95 50.33
C GLU A 530 22.89 19.20 48.91
N GLY A 531 21.92 18.38 48.44
CA GLY A 531 21.17 18.62 47.20
C GLY A 531 20.56 17.36 46.57
N ALA A 532 19.45 17.54 45.84
CA ALA A 532 18.63 16.50 45.23
C ALA A 532 19.18 15.93 43.90
N GLY A 533 20.20 16.54 43.31
CA GLY A 533 20.64 16.14 41.94
C GLY A 533 19.67 16.54 40.81
N LEU A 534 18.79 17.53 41.08
CA LEU A 534 17.77 17.99 40.11
C LEU A 534 18.11 19.31 39.43
N GLY A 535 19.03 20.12 39.98
CA GLY A 535 19.29 21.49 39.49
C GLY A 535 19.78 21.53 38.03
N LEU A 536 20.74 20.64 37.65
CA LEU A 536 21.28 20.59 36.28
C LEU A 536 20.26 19.97 35.29
N SER A 537 19.49 18.99 35.72
CA SER A 537 18.43 18.40 34.86
C SER A 537 17.32 19.42 34.57
N ILE A 538 16.91 20.20 35.58
CA ILE A 538 15.95 21.30 35.42
C ILE A 538 16.51 22.39 34.50
N ALA A 539 17.77 22.81 34.69
CA ALA A 539 18.40 23.79 33.81
C ALA A 539 18.48 23.32 32.37
N SER A 540 18.86 22.05 32.15
CA SER A 540 18.90 21.44 30.81
C SER A 540 17.53 21.38 30.13
N GLN A 541 16.49 20.97 30.85
CA GLN A 541 15.13 20.91 30.29
C GLN A 541 14.57 22.31 29.99
N LEU A 542 14.82 23.29 30.85
CA LEU A 542 14.43 24.69 30.61
C LEU A 542 15.12 25.26 29.38
N LEU A 543 16.41 25.00 29.21
CA LEU A 543 17.17 25.40 28.01
C LEU A 543 16.60 24.75 26.74
N GLN A 544 16.28 23.45 26.77
CA GLN A 544 15.64 22.77 25.65
C GLN A 544 14.29 23.40 25.28
N GLN A 545 13.46 23.72 26.26
CA GLN A 545 12.19 24.43 26.03
C GLN A 545 12.37 25.82 25.42
N MET A 546 13.48 26.51 25.77
CA MET A 546 13.85 27.81 25.21
C MET A 546 14.60 27.69 23.85
N GLY A 547 14.71 26.48 23.26
CA GLY A 547 15.42 26.26 22.02
C GLY A 547 16.95 26.34 22.11
N SER A 548 17.50 26.16 23.34
CA SER A 548 18.92 26.23 23.67
C SER A 548 19.42 24.90 24.26
N GLN A 549 20.70 24.83 24.58
CA GLN A 549 21.34 23.64 25.15
C GLN A 549 22.34 23.99 26.25
N LEU A 550 22.52 23.07 27.19
CA LEU A 550 23.57 23.13 28.21
C LEU A 550 24.81 22.42 27.68
N MET A 551 25.95 23.10 27.72
CA MET A 551 27.26 22.52 27.44
C MET A 551 28.06 22.46 28.71
N ILE A 552 28.84 21.41 28.93
CA ILE A 552 29.68 21.20 30.12
C ILE A 552 31.06 20.81 29.60
N ASP A 553 32.07 21.62 29.99
CA ASP A 553 33.45 21.44 29.60
C ASP A 553 34.32 20.97 30.79
#